data_d4aa475f837cf777535b058f25e03374
#
_entry.id   d4aa475f837cf777535b058f25e03374
#
_cell.length_a   1.000
_cell.length_b   1.000
_cell.length_c   1.000
_cell.angle_alpha   90.00
_cell.angle_beta   90.00
_cell.angle_gamma   90.00
#
_symmetry.space_group_name_H-M   'P 1'
#
loop_
_entity.id
_entity.type
_entity.pdbx_description
1 polymer ?
#
loop_
_entity_poly.entity_id
_entity_poly.type
_entity_poly.pdbx_seq_one_letter_code
_entity_poly.pdbx_strand_id
1 'polypeptide(L)'
;AHLTVLMVVDLNKHVAAFEQVSLSGYVPAELKIAAYQFLADLMHVIPSEIKAKTRVEVGNPSEVICDVADEEQSDLIIMGSRGFGTFRSMLVGSVSHYVLQQAHCPVLIVKGMPDDWDDEENYLKPADE
;
A
#
# COMPACT_ATOMS: atom_id res chain seq x y z
N ALA A 1 15.25 -13.98 5.81
CA ALA A 1 14.14 -13.47 5.01
C ALA A 1 14.41 -12.06 4.54
N HIS A 2 13.94 -11.74 3.36
CA HIS A 2 14.01 -10.39 2.79
C HIS A 2 12.60 -9.84 2.68
N LEU A 3 12.40 -8.62 3.14
CA LEU A 3 11.10 -7.97 3.13
C LEU A 3 11.16 -6.71 2.25
N THR A 4 10.25 -6.61 1.31
CA THR A 4 10.02 -5.36 0.59
C THR A 4 8.71 -4.75 1.07
N VAL A 5 8.78 -3.54 1.59
CA VAL A 5 7.59 -2.79 1.98
C VAL A 5 7.24 -1.87 0.80
N LEU A 6 6.16 -2.20 0.12
CA LEU A 6 5.75 -1.52 -1.10
C LEU A 6 4.60 -0.58 -0.82
N MET A 7 4.73 0.64 -1.30
CA MET A 7 3.63 1.60 -1.34
C MET A 7 3.36 1.98 -2.79
N VAL A 8 2.11 1.89 -3.20
CA VAL A 8 1.70 2.26 -4.56
C VAL A 8 0.92 3.56 -4.48
N VAL A 9 1.38 4.56 -5.22
CA VAL A 9 0.67 5.82 -5.36
C VAL A 9 -0.33 5.64 -6.50
N ASP A 10 -1.62 5.62 -6.15
CA ASP A 10 -2.69 5.39 -7.10
C ASP A 10 -3.04 6.70 -7.80
N LEU A 11 -2.78 6.76 -9.09
CA LEU A 11 -3.02 7.95 -9.88
C LEU A 11 -4.50 8.35 -9.89
N ASN A 12 -5.40 7.36 -9.87
CA ASN A 12 -6.83 7.62 -9.94
C ASN A 12 -7.38 8.28 -8.68
N LYS A 13 -6.74 8.04 -7.53
CA LYS A 13 -7.17 8.64 -6.27
C LYS A 13 -6.69 10.08 -6.09
N HIS A 14 -5.76 10.53 -6.94
CA HIS A 14 -5.20 11.86 -6.87
C HIS A 14 -5.50 12.67 -8.12
N VAL A 15 -6.69 12.45 -8.72
CA VAL A 15 -7.07 13.03 -10.00
C VAL A 15 -6.98 14.57 -10.01
N ALA A 16 -7.45 15.22 -8.93
CA ALA A 16 -7.44 16.68 -8.86
C ALA A 16 -6.05 17.27 -8.91
N ALA A 17 -5.10 16.66 -8.19
CA ALA A 17 -3.70 17.06 -8.24
C ALA A 17 -3.07 16.67 -9.58
N PHE A 18 -3.55 15.57 -10.15
CA PHE A 18 -3.03 14.99 -11.36
C PHE A 18 -3.41 15.77 -12.60
N GLU A 19 -4.62 16.35 -12.64
CA GLU A 19 -5.08 17.15 -13.79
C GLU A 19 -4.20 18.36 -14.03
N GLN A 20 -3.68 18.97 -12.96
CA GLN A 20 -2.75 20.09 -13.09
C GLN A 20 -1.37 19.66 -13.57
N VAL A 21 -1.01 18.40 -13.36
CA VAL A 21 0.32 17.86 -13.64
C VAL A 21 0.34 17.00 -14.90
N SER A 22 -0.82 16.44 -15.28
CA SER A 22 -0.91 15.57 -16.46
C SER A 22 -0.49 16.25 -17.74
N LEU A 23 -0.62 17.56 -17.81
CA LEU A 23 -0.17 18.35 -18.96
C LEU A 23 1.35 18.31 -19.12
N SER A 24 2.08 18.01 -18.05
CA SER A 24 3.54 17.91 -18.08
C SER A 24 4.06 16.46 -17.93
N GLY A 25 3.18 15.49 -17.73
CA GLY A 25 3.56 14.09 -17.54
C GLY A 25 4.26 13.82 -16.21
N TYR A 26 4.01 14.62 -15.20
CA TYR A 26 4.74 14.62 -13.94
C TYR A 26 3.92 14.08 -12.78
N VAL A 27 4.53 13.23 -11.94
CA VAL A 27 3.97 12.91 -10.62
C VAL A 27 4.52 13.95 -9.65
N PRO A 28 3.66 14.64 -8.86
CA PRO A 28 4.15 15.64 -7.94
C PRO A 28 5.17 15.07 -6.97
N ALA A 29 6.29 15.76 -6.82
CA ALA A 29 7.35 15.33 -5.90
C ALA A 29 6.84 15.17 -4.48
N GLU A 30 5.86 16.00 -4.08
CA GLU A 30 5.27 15.95 -2.75
C GLU A 30 4.62 14.61 -2.44
N LEU A 31 3.98 13.98 -3.43
CA LEU A 31 3.36 12.67 -3.24
C LEU A 31 4.41 11.60 -2.99
N LYS A 32 5.52 11.66 -3.71
CA LYS A 32 6.61 10.70 -3.49
C LYS A 32 7.28 10.92 -2.14
N ILE A 33 7.51 12.16 -1.77
CA ILE A 33 8.11 12.50 -0.47
C ILE A 33 7.23 12.00 0.66
N ALA A 34 5.91 12.25 0.58
CA ALA A 34 4.97 11.79 1.59
C ALA A 34 4.98 10.25 1.70
N ALA A 35 5.03 9.56 0.57
CA ALA A 35 5.09 8.10 0.55
C ALA A 35 6.37 7.58 1.21
N TYR A 36 7.50 8.16 0.89
CA TYR A 36 8.77 7.75 1.51
C TYR A 36 8.81 8.04 3.00
N GLN A 37 8.25 9.18 3.45
CA GLN A 37 8.16 9.49 4.87
C GLN A 37 7.30 8.47 5.61
N PHE A 38 6.17 8.10 5.03
CA PHE A 38 5.28 7.08 5.60
C PHE A 38 6.02 5.74 5.73
N LEU A 39 6.73 5.33 4.69
CA LEU A 39 7.50 4.10 4.72
C LEU A 39 8.64 4.15 5.73
N ALA A 40 9.31 5.29 5.86
CA ALA A 40 10.37 5.45 6.84
C ALA A 40 9.84 5.24 8.27
N ASP A 41 8.66 5.76 8.56
CA ASP A 41 8.02 5.55 9.86
C ASP A 41 7.69 4.07 10.09
N LEU A 42 7.20 3.38 9.06
CA LEU A 42 6.91 1.95 9.15
C LEU A 42 8.17 1.12 9.40
N MET A 43 9.31 1.53 8.86
CA MET A 43 10.56 0.78 9.04
C MET A 43 10.99 0.70 10.50
N HIS A 44 10.58 1.64 11.34
CA HIS A 44 10.91 1.61 12.76
C HIS A 44 10.24 0.47 13.52
N VAL A 45 9.15 -0.08 13.01
CA VAL A 45 8.46 -1.20 13.66
C VAL A 45 8.96 -2.56 13.19
N ILE A 46 9.81 -2.59 12.18
CA ILE A 46 10.37 -3.84 11.66
C ILE A 46 11.63 -4.19 12.47
N PRO A 47 11.72 -5.42 13.03
CA PRO A 47 12.92 -5.83 13.75
C PRO A 47 14.19 -5.72 12.90
N SER A 48 15.27 -5.30 13.53
CA SER A 48 16.54 -5.07 12.82
C SER A 48 17.15 -6.34 12.22
N GLU A 49 16.73 -7.51 12.70
CA GLU A 49 17.18 -8.80 12.16
C GLU A 49 16.61 -9.10 10.77
N ILE A 50 15.54 -8.43 10.41
CA ILE A 50 14.89 -8.62 9.11
C ILE A 50 15.50 -7.65 8.11
N LYS A 51 16.00 -8.17 7.00
CA LYS A 51 16.48 -7.34 5.90
C LYS A 51 15.27 -6.78 5.15
N ALA A 52 15.02 -5.50 5.35
CA ALA A 52 13.87 -4.83 4.78
C ALA A 52 14.30 -3.65 3.92
N LYS A 53 13.59 -3.45 2.83
CA LYS A 53 13.74 -2.27 1.98
C LYS A 53 12.36 -1.69 1.69
N THR A 54 12.35 -0.42 1.35
CA THR A 54 11.13 0.28 0.94
C THR A 54 11.14 0.50 -0.55
N ARG A 55 9.95 0.47 -1.13
CA ARG A 55 9.76 0.72 -2.56
C ARG A 55 8.48 1.52 -2.76
N VAL A 56 8.56 2.59 -3.54
CA VAL A 56 7.41 3.40 -3.92
C VAL A 56 7.25 3.29 -5.43
N GLU A 57 6.07 2.88 -5.85
CA GLU A 57 5.72 2.80 -7.27
C GLU A 57 4.45 3.62 -7.52
N VAL A 58 4.30 4.07 -8.75
CA VAL A 58 3.15 4.87 -9.17
C VAL A 58 2.38 4.07 -10.21
N GLY A 59 1.07 3.98 -10.04
CA GLY A 59 0.23 3.30 -11.03
C GLY A 59 -1.02 2.70 -10.42
N ASN A 60 -1.55 1.71 -11.09
CA ASN A 60 -2.70 0.94 -10.61
C ASN A 60 -2.21 -0.07 -9.56
N PRO A 61 -2.70 0.02 -8.31
CA PRO A 61 -2.19 -0.85 -7.25
C PRO A 61 -2.29 -2.35 -7.57
N SER A 62 -3.38 -2.78 -8.18
CA SER A 62 -3.57 -4.20 -8.50
C SER A 62 -2.48 -4.73 -9.41
N GLU A 63 -2.21 -4.00 -10.48
CA GLU A 63 -1.20 -4.41 -11.46
C GLU A 63 0.22 -4.25 -10.90
N VAL A 64 0.48 -3.13 -10.21
CA VAL A 64 1.80 -2.84 -9.67
C VAL A 64 2.23 -3.88 -8.65
N ILE A 65 1.33 -4.28 -7.76
CA ILE A 65 1.66 -5.30 -6.74
C ILE A 65 2.10 -6.59 -7.42
N CYS A 66 1.35 -7.05 -8.41
CA CYS A 66 1.69 -8.27 -9.12
C CYS A 66 3.00 -8.14 -9.91
N ASP A 67 3.20 -7.00 -10.56
CA ASP A 67 4.41 -6.75 -11.35
C ASP A 67 5.66 -6.70 -10.46
N VAL A 68 5.58 -6.04 -9.32
CA VAL A 68 6.69 -5.97 -8.37
C VAL A 68 7.00 -7.35 -7.78
N ALA A 69 5.96 -8.11 -7.45
CA ALA A 69 6.16 -9.47 -6.93
C ALA A 69 6.86 -10.35 -7.96
N ASP A 70 6.50 -10.25 -9.22
CA ASP A 70 7.15 -11.00 -10.29
C ASP A 70 8.58 -10.54 -10.51
N GLU A 71 8.79 -9.25 -10.55
CA GLU A 71 10.11 -8.66 -10.75
C GLU A 71 11.09 -9.05 -9.64
N GLU A 72 10.61 -9.06 -8.41
CA GLU A 72 11.44 -9.42 -7.25
C GLU A 72 11.43 -10.91 -6.94
N GLN A 73 10.69 -11.69 -7.70
CA GLN A 73 10.55 -13.15 -7.49
C GLN A 73 10.11 -13.45 -6.05
N SER A 74 9.10 -12.73 -5.62
CA SER A 74 8.60 -12.86 -4.25
C SER A 74 8.00 -14.23 -3.99
N ASP A 75 8.26 -14.77 -2.81
CA ASP A 75 7.73 -16.07 -2.38
C ASP A 75 6.37 -15.93 -1.69
N LEU A 76 6.02 -14.72 -1.29
CA LEU A 76 4.78 -14.45 -0.58
C LEU A 76 4.43 -12.97 -0.68
N ILE A 77 3.17 -12.69 -0.94
CA ILE A 77 2.62 -11.34 -0.84
C ILE A 77 1.77 -11.27 0.43
N ILE A 78 2.02 -10.26 1.25
CA ILE A 78 1.19 -9.98 2.43
C ILE A 78 0.51 -8.65 2.21
N MET A 79 -0.80 -8.61 2.31
CA MET A 79 -1.54 -7.38 2.11
C MET A 79 -2.82 -7.39 2.95
N GLY A 80 -3.38 -6.20 3.16
CA GLY A 80 -4.65 -6.07 3.84
C GLY A 80 -5.81 -6.49 2.94
N SER A 81 -6.92 -6.86 3.54
CA SER A 81 -8.12 -7.24 2.80
C SER A 81 -8.76 -6.04 2.10
N ARG A 82 -8.53 -4.82 2.61
CA ARG A 82 -9.09 -3.58 2.08
C ARG A 82 -8.03 -2.49 2.09
N GLY A 83 -8.04 -1.66 1.05
CA GLY A 83 -7.19 -0.47 1.01
C GLY A 83 -7.91 0.75 1.58
N PHE A 84 -7.23 1.88 1.57
CA PHE A 84 -7.82 3.16 1.96
C PHE A 84 -8.99 3.52 1.05
N GLY A 85 -10.09 3.96 1.63
CA GLY A 85 -11.28 4.36 0.88
C GLY A 85 -12.20 3.21 0.46
N THR A 86 -11.89 1.98 0.85
CA THR A 86 -12.74 0.83 0.56
C THR A 86 -13.91 0.77 1.56
N PHE A 87 -15.07 0.34 1.08
CA PHE A 87 -16.26 0.21 1.93
C PHE A 87 -16.04 -0.84 3.02
N ARG A 88 -16.46 -0.49 4.25
CA ARG A 88 -16.31 -1.38 5.41
C ARG A 88 -17.04 -2.70 5.30
N SER A 89 -18.15 -2.71 4.54
CA SER A 89 -18.94 -3.92 4.35
C SER A 89 -18.29 -4.96 3.45
N MET A 90 -17.24 -4.59 2.74
CA MET A 90 -16.54 -5.49 1.84
C MET A 90 -15.53 -6.34 2.61
N LEU A 91 -15.63 -7.66 2.49
CA LEU A 91 -14.70 -8.59 3.11
C LEU A 91 -13.34 -8.57 2.43
N VAL A 92 -13.33 -8.47 1.10
CA VAL A 92 -12.12 -8.41 0.28
C VAL A 92 -12.29 -7.27 -0.70
N GLY A 93 -11.32 -6.35 -0.73
CA GLY A 93 -11.35 -5.22 -1.65
C GLY A 93 -10.98 -5.63 -3.07
N SER A 94 -11.21 -4.71 -4.01
CA SER A 94 -10.93 -4.97 -5.43
C SER A 94 -9.47 -5.27 -5.70
N VAL A 95 -8.55 -4.58 -5.02
CA VAL A 95 -7.11 -4.80 -5.20
C VAL A 95 -6.71 -6.19 -4.69
N SER A 96 -7.12 -6.55 -3.47
CA SER A 96 -6.78 -7.86 -2.91
C SER A 96 -7.42 -9.00 -3.70
N HIS A 97 -8.63 -8.80 -4.21
CA HIS A 97 -9.28 -9.79 -5.07
C HIS A 97 -8.48 -10.03 -6.35
N TYR A 98 -8.07 -8.95 -7.00
CA TYR A 98 -7.25 -9.05 -8.22
C TYR A 98 -5.93 -9.77 -7.95
N VAL A 99 -5.23 -9.38 -6.87
CA VAL A 99 -3.94 -9.97 -6.52
C VAL A 99 -4.08 -11.46 -6.22
N LEU A 100 -5.15 -11.84 -5.50
CA LEU A 100 -5.41 -13.26 -5.24
C LEU A 100 -5.55 -14.07 -6.51
N GLN A 101 -6.17 -13.50 -7.54
CA GLN A 101 -6.40 -14.21 -8.81
C GLN A 101 -5.17 -14.20 -9.72
N GLN A 102 -4.39 -13.13 -9.71
CA GLN A 102 -3.35 -12.91 -10.72
C GLN A 102 -1.92 -13.14 -10.23
N ALA A 103 -1.68 -13.14 -8.92
CA ALA A 103 -0.33 -13.33 -8.41
C ALA A 103 0.21 -14.72 -8.71
N HIS A 104 1.50 -14.81 -8.99
CA HIS A 104 2.19 -16.08 -9.25
C HIS A 104 2.80 -16.71 -8.01
N CYS A 105 2.58 -16.10 -6.84
CA CYS A 105 3.02 -16.62 -5.56
C CYS A 105 1.86 -16.64 -4.58
N PRO A 106 2.01 -17.34 -3.44
CA PRO A 106 0.99 -17.30 -2.39
C PRO A 106 0.72 -15.88 -1.90
N VAL A 107 -0.52 -15.64 -1.52
CA VAL A 107 -0.97 -14.34 -1.02
C VAL A 107 -1.63 -14.53 0.34
N LEU A 108 -1.12 -13.83 1.35
CA LEU A 108 -1.70 -13.80 2.67
C LEU A 108 -2.50 -12.52 2.82
N ILE A 109 -3.79 -12.66 3.03
CA ILE A 109 -4.69 -11.52 3.24
C ILE A 109 -4.90 -11.34 4.72
N VAL A 110 -4.49 -10.18 5.24
CA VAL A 110 -4.67 -9.85 6.64
C VAL A 110 -6.03 -9.19 6.79
N LYS A 111 -6.86 -9.77 7.64
CA LYS A 111 -8.21 -9.25 7.90
C LYS A 111 -8.10 -7.83 8.46
N GLY A 112 -9.00 -6.98 8.02
CA GLY A 112 -9.00 -5.58 8.45
C GLY A 112 -9.21 -5.43 9.95
N MET A 113 -8.78 -4.27 10.45
CA MET A 113 -8.96 -3.91 11.85
C MET A 113 -10.46 -3.76 12.18
N PRO A 114 -10.83 -3.83 13.47
CA PRO A 114 -12.21 -3.52 13.87
C PRO A 114 -12.66 -2.16 13.34
N ASP A 115 -13.97 -1.96 13.19
CA ASP A 115 -14.55 -0.76 12.58
C ASP A 115 -14.05 0.54 13.19
N ASP A 116 -13.83 0.57 14.49
CA ASP A 116 -13.33 1.74 15.19
C ASP A 116 -11.88 2.10 14.82
N TRP A 117 -11.13 1.17 14.26
CA TRP A 117 -9.77 1.40 13.77
C TRP A 117 -9.74 1.96 12.35
N ASP A 118 -10.84 1.84 11.62
CA ASP A 118 -10.94 2.34 10.25
C ASP A 118 -11.25 3.84 10.20
N ASP A 119 -11.57 4.47 11.32
CA ASP A 119 -11.81 5.90 11.41
C ASP A 119 -10.48 6.66 11.49
N GLU A 120 -10.34 7.69 10.67
CA GLU A 120 -9.16 8.55 10.70
C GLU A 120 -8.89 9.13 12.09
N GLU A 121 -9.96 9.42 12.85
CA GLU A 121 -9.82 9.95 14.20
C GLU A 121 -9.05 9.01 15.13
N ASN A 122 -9.18 7.70 14.92
CA ASN A 122 -8.50 6.73 15.76
C ASN A 122 -7.00 6.68 15.50
N TYR A 123 -6.57 7.00 14.29
CA TYR A 123 -5.15 7.08 13.97
C TYR A 123 -4.48 8.30 14.60
N LEU A 124 -5.27 9.33 14.89
CA LEU A 124 -4.77 10.58 15.44
C LEU A 124 -4.89 10.65 16.95
N LYS A 125 -5.52 9.66 17.60
CA LYS A 125 -5.65 9.65 19.06
C LYS A 125 -4.33 9.26 19.72
N PRO A 126 -4.03 9.89 20.87
CA PRO A 126 -2.87 9.49 21.65
C PRO A 126 -2.97 8.03 22.08
N ALA A 127 -1.83 7.36 22.15
CA ALA A 127 -1.78 5.93 22.45
C ALA A 127 -1.95 5.60 23.94
N ASP A 128 -2.08 6.59 24.77
CA ASP A 128 -2.14 6.43 26.25
C ASP A 128 -3.56 6.24 26.78
N GLU A 129 -4.52 6.25 25.94
CA GLU A 129 -5.94 6.16 26.33
C GLU A 129 -6.48 4.68 26.38
#